data_69dde577d69f61213dc0bb6b6ab1da18
#
_entry.id   69dde577d69f61213dc0bb6b6ab1da18
#
_cell.length_a   1.000
_cell.length_b   1.000
_cell.length_c   1.000
_cell.angle_alpha   90.00
_cell.angle_beta   90.00
_cell.angle_gamma   90.00
#
_symmetry.space_group_name_H-M   'P 1'
#
loop_
_entity.id
_entity.type
_entity.pdbx_description
1 polymer ?
#
loop_
_entity_poly.entity_id
_entity_poly.type
_entity_poly.pdbx_seq_one_letter_code
_entity_poly.pdbx_strand_id
1 'polypeptide(L)'
;MVNKTITAAIKHHTQDMIAFRRDLHAHPELPFEEVRTTKRIAEELAKIGIEYRLTEPTGIIAEIKGGKPGKTVALRADIDALPVQELNDSLEYKSTQHGKMHACGHDAHTAMLLTASKALYEIRDQLSGNVRLIFQPAEEIAQGAKAMVKQGAVDNVDNVFGMHIWSTTPSGKVSCNVGGTFASADLLVVKFKGRGGHGSMPEATVDAAVVASSFVMNLQSIVSRETSSLDSAVVSIGKMDVGTRFNVIAENATLDGTVRCFDIETRTRIEAAIRRYATHTAAMYGATVEVDYIYGTLPVINEERSALLAQSVITDAFGEETLMFEKPTPGGEDFSFYMENIPGCFALLGSGNPEKDTQWAHHHGCFNIDEDAMATGAELYAQYAWSYLQQDKF
;
A
#
# COMPACT_ATOMS: atom_id res chain seq x y z
N MET A 1 4.55 6.89 -26.99
CA MET A 1 5.95 7.02 -27.52
C MET A 1 6.87 7.50 -26.41
N VAL A 2 7.96 6.78 -26.19
CA VAL A 2 8.98 7.07 -25.15
C VAL A 2 9.71 8.39 -25.45
N ASN A 3 9.88 9.23 -24.44
CA ASN A 3 10.68 10.44 -24.54
C ASN A 3 12.16 10.12 -24.22
N LYS A 4 13.02 10.13 -25.22
CA LYS A 4 14.44 9.80 -25.08
C LYS A 4 15.23 10.78 -24.17
N THR A 5 14.75 12.01 -24.02
CA THR A 5 15.37 12.97 -23.10
C THR A 5 15.17 12.54 -21.66
N ILE A 6 13.99 11.99 -21.32
CA ILE A 6 13.72 11.40 -20.00
C ILE A 6 14.69 10.24 -19.74
N THR A 7 14.82 9.28 -20.67
CA THR A 7 15.74 8.15 -20.55
C THR A 7 17.18 8.61 -20.29
N ALA A 8 17.64 9.63 -21.04
CA ALA A 8 18.99 10.18 -20.87
C ALA A 8 19.18 10.86 -19.49
N ALA A 9 18.19 11.63 -19.03
CA ALA A 9 18.20 12.30 -17.74
C ALA A 9 18.22 11.29 -16.57
N ILE A 10 17.36 10.24 -16.62
CA ILE A 10 17.36 9.18 -15.60
C ILE A 10 18.72 8.49 -15.53
N LYS A 11 19.27 8.12 -16.67
CA LYS A 11 20.62 7.51 -16.73
C LYS A 11 21.70 8.42 -16.14
N HIS A 12 21.62 9.71 -16.40
CA HIS A 12 22.56 10.71 -15.84
C HIS A 12 22.48 10.79 -14.32
N HIS A 13 21.27 10.71 -13.75
CA HIS A 13 21.03 10.86 -12.31
C HIS A 13 21.03 9.54 -11.52
N THR A 14 21.31 8.39 -12.16
CA THR A 14 21.21 7.07 -11.50
C THR A 14 22.11 6.95 -10.26
N GLN A 15 23.36 7.44 -10.31
CA GLN A 15 24.26 7.33 -9.17
C GLN A 15 23.83 8.23 -8.00
N ASP A 16 23.33 9.42 -8.29
CA ASP A 16 22.76 10.31 -7.26
C ASP A 16 21.50 9.73 -6.64
N MET A 17 20.68 9.04 -7.44
CA MET A 17 19.49 8.32 -6.96
C MET A 17 19.85 7.23 -5.95
N ILE A 18 20.83 6.39 -6.30
CA ILE A 18 21.31 5.31 -5.42
C ILE A 18 21.91 5.92 -4.12
N ALA A 19 22.72 6.97 -4.24
CA ALA A 19 23.29 7.62 -3.08
C ALA A 19 22.22 8.23 -2.16
N PHE A 20 21.17 8.82 -2.74
CA PHE A 20 20.05 9.37 -1.98
C PHE A 20 19.23 8.26 -1.30
N ARG A 21 18.93 7.17 -1.98
CA ARG A 21 18.30 5.97 -1.41
C ARG A 21 19.09 5.46 -0.19
N ARG A 22 20.39 5.31 -0.32
CA ARG A 22 21.27 4.80 0.75
C ARG A 22 21.33 5.74 1.94
N ASP A 23 21.29 7.08 1.71
CA ASP A 23 21.18 8.07 2.77
C ASP A 23 19.87 7.93 3.57
N LEU A 24 18.74 7.71 2.89
CA LEU A 24 17.47 7.45 3.56
C LEU A 24 17.49 6.11 4.30
N HIS A 25 18.00 5.05 3.68
CA HIS A 25 18.10 3.73 4.28
C HIS A 25 18.88 3.73 5.60
N ALA A 26 19.98 4.47 5.65
CA ALA A 26 20.79 4.62 6.86
C ALA A 26 20.10 5.41 7.98
N HIS A 27 19.04 6.15 7.68
CA HIS A 27 18.34 7.03 8.62
C HIS A 27 16.82 6.85 8.59
N PRO A 28 16.31 5.64 8.83
CA PRO A 28 14.88 5.34 8.75
C PRO A 28 14.09 6.04 9.85
N GLU A 29 12.93 6.56 9.51
CA GLU A 29 11.99 7.22 10.41
C GLU A 29 10.62 6.52 10.34
N LEU A 30 9.96 6.37 11.50
CA LEU A 30 8.68 5.68 11.61
C LEU A 30 7.51 6.54 11.07
N PRO A 31 6.34 5.92 10.82
CA PRO A 31 5.14 6.61 10.38
C PRO A 31 4.82 7.87 11.19
N PHE A 32 4.65 9.00 10.49
CA PHE A 32 4.44 10.34 11.04
C PHE A 32 5.62 10.93 11.86
N GLU A 33 6.78 10.27 11.83
CA GLU A 33 8.03 10.77 12.41
C GLU A 33 9.08 11.15 11.32
N GLU A 34 8.74 11.14 10.04
CA GLU A 34 9.64 11.29 8.87
C GLU A 34 10.12 12.75 8.67
N VAL A 35 10.58 13.38 9.75
CA VAL A 35 10.97 14.79 9.77
C VAL A 35 12.25 15.03 8.96
N ARG A 36 13.28 14.18 9.16
CA ARG A 36 14.54 14.26 8.41
C ARG A 36 14.30 13.92 6.92
N THR A 37 13.57 12.85 6.66
CA THR A 37 13.25 12.40 5.30
C THR A 37 12.50 13.49 4.53
N THR A 38 11.45 14.07 5.12
CA THR A 38 10.71 15.21 4.57
C THR A 38 11.64 16.38 4.27
N LYS A 39 12.54 16.75 5.20
CA LYS A 39 13.51 17.83 5.01
C LYS A 39 14.48 17.52 3.87
N ARG A 40 15.00 16.30 3.79
CA ARG A 40 15.92 15.87 2.71
C ARG A 40 15.27 15.96 1.33
N ILE A 41 14.01 15.52 1.20
CA ILE A 41 13.25 15.65 -0.05
C ILE A 41 13.04 17.14 -0.40
N ALA A 42 12.64 17.96 0.57
CA ALA A 42 12.43 19.40 0.38
C ALA A 42 13.70 20.11 -0.11
N GLU A 43 14.87 19.77 0.47
CA GLU A 43 16.18 20.31 0.05
C GLU A 43 16.48 19.97 -1.42
N GLU A 44 16.21 18.73 -1.86
CA GLU A 44 16.43 18.32 -3.24
C GLU A 44 15.44 18.99 -4.21
N LEU A 45 14.16 19.09 -3.86
CA LEU A 45 13.16 19.80 -4.67
C LEU A 45 13.52 21.29 -4.83
N ALA A 46 14.00 21.92 -3.75
CA ALA A 46 14.47 23.31 -3.80
C ALA A 46 15.69 23.50 -4.71
N LYS A 47 16.66 22.56 -4.70
CA LYS A 47 17.82 22.58 -5.61
C LYS A 47 17.43 22.46 -7.08
N ILE A 48 16.40 21.66 -7.38
CA ILE A 48 15.86 21.49 -8.73
C ILE A 48 15.08 22.75 -9.16
N GLY A 49 14.48 23.49 -8.21
CA GLY A 49 13.61 24.63 -8.45
C GLY A 49 12.12 24.26 -8.57
N ILE A 50 11.71 23.10 -8.03
CA ILE A 50 10.33 22.66 -8.00
C ILE A 50 9.62 23.28 -6.79
N GLU A 51 8.47 23.92 -7.02
CA GLU A 51 7.62 24.48 -5.96
C GLU A 51 6.99 23.34 -5.14
N TYR A 52 7.06 23.46 -3.81
CA TYR A 52 6.48 22.46 -2.91
C TYR A 52 5.87 23.13 -1.67
N ARG A 53 5.02 22.38 -0.99
CA ARG A 53 4.55 22.65 0.36
C ARG A 53 4.71 21.43 1.26
N LEU A 54 5.02 21.66 2.51
CA LEU A 54 5.04 20.62 3.53
C LEU A 54 3.60 20.25 3.91
N THR A 55 3.42 19.02 4.35
CA THR A 55 2.17 18.54 4.94
C THR A 55 2.37 18.23 6.42
N GLU A 56 1.27 18.16 7.17
CA GLU A 56 1.29 17.90 8.60
C GLU A 56 0.94 16.42 8.89
N PRO A 57 1.68 15.73 9.79
CA PRO A 57 2.86 16.22 10.51
C PRO A 57 4.15 16.16 9.67
N THR A 58 4.19 15.36 8.60
CA THR A 58 5.32 15.13 7.68
C THR A 58 4.82 14.93 6.26
N GLY A 59 5.73 14.82 5.28
CA GLY A 59 5.39 14.61 3.87
C GLY A 59 5.41 15.90 3.04
N ILE A 60 5.27 15.74 1.73
CA ILE A 60 5.39 16.87 0.77
C ILE A 60 4.39 16.69 -0.37
N ILE A 61 3.80 17.80 -0.78
CA ILE A 61 3.10 17.95 -2.05
C ILE A 61 3.86 18.97 -2.87
N ALA A 62 4.29 18.58 -4.08
CA ALA A 62 4.99 19.45 -5.00
C ALA A 62 4.30 19.46 -6.38
N GLU A 63 4.62 20.44 -7.22
CA GLU A 63 4.04 20.52 -8.55
C GLU A 63 5.04 21.02 -9.59
N ILE A 64 5.12 20.28 -10.68
CA ILE A 64 5.82 20.71 -11.90
C ILE A 64 4.77 21.26 -12.87
N LYS A 65 4.78 22.59 -13.07
CA LYS A 65 3.90 23.25 -14.04
C LYS A 65 4.47 23.07 -15.45
N GLY A 66 3.66 22.52 -16.33
CA GLY A 66 4.04 22.35 -17.73
C GLY A 66 3.97 23.64 -18.52
N GLY A 67 4.64 23.66 -19.69
CA GLY A 67 4.68 24.80 -20.58
C GLY A 67 3.38 25.05 -21.34
N LYS A 68 2.43 24.11 -21.32
CA LYS A 68 1.13 24.21 -21.99
C LYS A 68 0.01 23.83 -21.01
N PRO A 69 -1.19 24.45 -21.14
CA PRO A 69 -2.35 24.03 -20.34
C PRO A 69 -2.73 22.59 -20.67
N GLY A 70 -3.25 21.88 -19.67
CA GLY A 70 -3.67 20.48 -19.81
C GLY A 70 -4.11 19.90 -18.49
N LYS A 71 -4.13 18.56 -18.42
CA LYS A 71 -4.49 17.77 -17.25
C LYS A 71 -3.40 17.79 -16.18
N THR A 72 -3.73 17.31 -15.00
CA THR A 72 -2.77 17.08 -13.93
C THR A 72 -2.69 15.57 -13.62
N VAL A 73 -1.49 14.99 -13.72
CA VAL A 73 -1.21 13.64 -13.27
C VAL A 73 -0.44 13.68 -11.96
N ALA A 74 -0.87 12.88 -10.98
CA ALA A 74 -0.15 12.75 -9.73
C ALA A 74 0.73 11.49 -9.74
N LEU A 75 1.94 11.63 -9.21
CA LEU A 75 2.90 10.55 -8.97
C LEU A 75 3.14 10.44 -7.48
N ARG A 76 3.03 9.25 -6.91
CA ARG A 76 3.17 9.02 -5.47
C ARG A 76 4.32 8.10 -5.14
N ALA A 77 5.08 8.45 -4.11
CA ALA A 77 5.96 7.57 -3.35
C ALA A 77 5.69 7.73 -1.85
N ASP A 78 5.68 6.62 -1.12
CA ASP A 78 5.73 6.59 0.34
C ASP A 78 7.14 6.88 0.85
N ILE A 79 7.26 7.28 2.14
CA ILE A 79 8.54 7.72 2.70
C ILE A 79 8.87 7.16 4.10
N ASP A 80 7.95 6.42 4.72
CA ASP A 80 8.10 5.89 6.07
C ASP A 80 8.87 4.56 6.12
N ALA A 81 9.33 4.21 7.32
CA ALA A 81 10.05 2.99 7.64
C ALA A 81 9.32 2.20 8.72
N LEU A 82 9.84 1.01 9.04
CA LEU A 82 9.25 0.04 9.95
C LEU A 82 10.05 -0.11 11.26
N PRO A 83 9.37 -0.49 12.37
CA PRO A 83 10.02 -0.87 13.62
C PRO A 83 10.63 -2.28 13.54
N VAL A 84 11.56 -2.47 12.61
CA VAL A 84 12.26 -3.73 12.34
C VAL A 84 13.75 -3.55 12.61
N GLN A 85 14.37 -4.51 13.29
CA GLN A 85 15.82 -4.53 13.47
C GLN A 85 16.49 -5.03 12.19
N GLU A 86 17.33 -4.20 11.59
CA GLU A 86 18.10 -4.61 10.42
C GLU A 86 19.22 -5.59 10.79
N LEU A 87 19.33 -6.67 10.00
CA LEU A 87 20.28 -7.77 10.16
C LEU A 87 21.37 -7.80 9.09
N ASN A 88 21.40 -6.87 8.16
CA ASN A 88 22.35 -6.79 7.05
C ASN A 88 23.69 -6.17 7.49
N ASP A 89 24.46 -6.86 8.31
CA ASP A 89 25.70 -6.34 8.91
C ASP A 89 26.79 -5.96 7.91
N SER A 90 26.73 -6.49 6.70
CA SER A 90 27.70 -6.22 5.63
C SER A 90 27.41 -4.98 4.78
N LEU A 91 26.24 -4.35 4.94
CA LEU A 91 25.87 -3.17 4.16
C LEU A 91 26.53 -1.91 4.73
N GLU A 92 27.24 -1.17 3.89
CA GLU A 92 27.85 0.11 4.25
C GLU A 92 26.82 1.18 4.64
N TYR A 93 25.59 1.06 4.11
CA TYR A 93 24.47 1.97 4.36
C TYR A 93 23.40 1.37 5.29
N LYS A 94 23.75 0.33 6.06
CA LYS A 94 22.86 -0.24 7.09
C LYS A 94 22.28 0.86 7.99
N SER A 95 21.05 0.66 8.44
CA SER A 95 20.39 1.56 9.38
C SER A 95 21.28 1.89 10.59
N THR A 96 21.43 3.18 10.87
CA THR A 96 22.10 3.71 12.07
C THR A 96 21.14 3.81 13.26
N GLN A 97 19.84 3.51 13.07
CA GLN A 97 18.79 3.62 14.06
C GLN A 97 18.41 2.21 14.55
N HIS A 98 18.75 1.90 15.80
CA HIS A 98 18.43 0.59 16.39
C HIS A 98 16.91 0.34 16.37
N GLY A 99 16.50 -0.83 15.86
CA GLY A 99 15.10 -1.23 15.80
C GLY A 99 14.26 -0.54 14.74
N LYS A 100 14.89 0.23 13.81
CA LYS A 100 14.20 0.86 12.68
C LYS A 100 14.90 0.50 11.37
N MET A 101 14.14 0.23 10.31
CA MET A 101 14.66 -0.16 9.00
C MET A 101 13.67 0.16 7.88
N HIS A 102 14.16 0.61 6.72
CA HIS A 102 13.38 0.58 5.49
C HIS A 102 13.26 -0.86 4.95
N ALA A 103 12.38 -1.64 5.59
CA ALA A 103 12.17 -3.06 5.27
C ALA A 103 11.04 -3.29 4.24
N CYS A 104 10.52 -2.22 3.63
CA CYS A 104 9.53 -2.27 2.56
C CYS A 104 9.96 -1.58 1.26
N GLY A 105 11.08 -0.86 1.26
CA GLY A 105 11.65 -0.24 0.06
C GLY A 105 11.19 1.20 -0.21
N HIS A 106 10.54 1.86 0.75
CA HIS A 106 10.06 3.24 0.59
C HIS A 106 11.19 4.26 0.39
N ASP A 107 12.39 3.98 0.88
CA ASP A 107 13.63 4.71 0.56
C ASP A 107 13.91 4.70 -0.95
N ALA A 108 13.70 3.57 -1.63
CA ALA A 108 13.84 3.46 -3.07
C ALA A 108 12.70 4.16 -3.81
N HIS A 109 11.44 4.00 -3.37
CA HIS A 109 10.29 4.71 -3.96
C HIS A 109 10.51 6.22 -3.94
N THR A 110 10.92 6.76 -2.80
CA THR A 110 11.28 8.18 -2.63
C THR A 110 12.37 8.62 -3.61
N ALA A 111 13.46 7.85 -3.69
CA ALA A 111 14.60 8.18 -4.58
C ALA A 111 14.22 8.11 -6.07
N MET A 112 13.41 7.11 -6.46
CA MET A 112 12.90 6.96 -7.81
C MET A 112 12.00 8.13 -8.22
N LEU A 113 11.03 8.51 -7.38
CA LEU A 113 10.15 9.64 -7.67
C LEU A 113 10.90 10.97 -7.72
N LEU A 114 11.86 11.19 -6.82
CA LEU A 114 12.69 12.39 -6.84
C LEU A 114 13.52 12.48 -8.12
N THR A 115 14.06 11.36 -8.59
CA THR A 115 14.83 11.31 -9.85
C THR A 115 13.95 11.50 -11.06
N ALA A 116 12.76 10.91 -11.08
CA ALA A 116 11.74 11.16 -12.10
C ALA A 116 11.36 12.66 -12.16
N SER A 117 11.27 13.29 -10.98
CA SER A 117 10.96 14.72 -10.87
C SER A 117 12.03 15.61 -11.50
N LYS A 118 13.33 15.26 -11.35
CA LYS A 118 14.45 15.95 -12.03
C LYS A 118 14.28 15.86 -13.56
N ALA A 119 14.07 14.64 -14.08
CA ALA A 119 13.92 14.42 -15.52
C ALA A 119 12.69 15.14 -16.10
N LEU A 120 11.55 15.13 -15.39
CA LEU A 120 10.34 15.84 -15.81
C LEU A 120 10.51 17.36 -15.76
N TYR A 121 11.21 17.89 -14.77
CA TYR A 121 11.48 19.33 -14.65
C TYR A 121 12.37 19.83 -15.77
N GLU A 122 13.36 19.05 -16.23
CA GLU A 122 14.20 19.39 -17.39
C GLU A 122 13.41 19.57 -18.69
N ILE A 123 12.32 18.84 -18.85
CA ILE A 123 11.46 18.89 -20.05
C ILE A 123 10.14 19.62 -19.81
N ARG A 124 9.94 20.32 -18.68
CA ARG A 124 8.65 20.89 -18.26
C ARG A 124 7.99 21.77 -19.34
N ASP A 125 8.79 22.50 -20.13
CA ASP A 125 8.27 23.38 -21.19
C ASP A 125 7.59 22.59 -22.34
N GLN A 126 7.83 21.27 -22.40
CA GLN A 126 7.23 20.36 -23.39
C GLN A 126 5.97 19.68 -22.85
N LEU A 127 5.71 19.73 -21.53
CA LEU A 127 4.55 19.08 -20.91
C LEU A 127 3.26 19.83 -21.23
N SER A 128 2.22 19.08 -21.61
CA SER A 128 0.85 19.58 -21.82
C SER A 128 0.01 19.31 -20.57
N GLY A 129 0.17 20.13 -19.54
CA GLY A 129 -0.44 19.96 -18.22
C GLY A 129 0.59 19.88 -17.10
N ASN A 130 0.18 19.49 -15.91
CA ASN A 130 1.01 19.54 -14.71
C ASN A 130 1.31 18.13 -14.17
N VAL A 131 2.41 18.01 -13.43
CA VAL A 131 2.72 16.80 -12.66
C VAL A 131 2.72 17.13 -11.18
N ARG A 132 1.79 16.55 -10.45
CA ARG A 132 1.73 16.58 -8.99
C ARG A 132 2.63 15.49 -8.42
N LEU A 133 3.49 15.85 -7.47
CA LEU A 133 4.37 14.92 -6.77
C LEU A 133 3.90 14.77 -5.33
N ILE A 134 3.70 13.55 -4.90
CA ILE A 134 3.22 13.21 -3.56
C ILE A 134 4.27 12.34 -2.88
N PHE A 135 4.98 12.90 -1.90
CA PHE A 135 5.86 12.17 -1.00
C PHE A 135 5.10 11.92 0.29
N GLN A 136 4.56 10.73 0.43
CA GLN A 136 3.55 10.38 1.40
C GLN A 136 4.15 9.74 2.65
N PRO A 137 3.86 10.25 3.87
CA PRO A 137 4.23 9.59 5.13
C PRO A 137 3.27 8.43 5.47
N ALA A 138 3.62 7.62 6.44
CA ALA A 138 2.74 6.75 7.22
C ALA A 138 1.87 5.77 6.39
N GLU A 139 2.45 5.17 5.34
CA GLU A 139 1.80 4.09 4.59
C GLU A 139 1.59 2.85 5.46
N GLU A 140 2.60 2.45 6.23
CA GLU A 140 2.66 1.21 7.02
C GLU A 140 1.61 1.11 8.14
N ILE A 141 0.94 2.21 8.43
CA ILE A 141 -0.20 2.27 9.35
C ILE A 141 -1.51 2.63 8.65
N ALA A 142 -1.53 2.67 7.32
CA ALA A 142 -2.68 2.96 6.46
C ALA A 142 -3.39 4.30 6.79
N GLN A 143 -2.63 5.33 7.17
CA GLN A 143 -3.17 6.64 7.54
C GLN A 143 -2.60 7.78 6.69
N GLY A 144 -1.47 7.56 6.04
CA GLY A 144 -0.75 8.59 5.31
C GLY A 144 -1.52 9.12 4.12
N ALA A 145 -2.03 8.26 3.25
CA ALA A 145 -2.79 8.70 2.08
C ALA A 145 -4.03 9.49 2.46
N LYS A 146 -4.79 9.06 3.48
CA LYS A 146 -5.95 9.83 4.00
C LYS A 146 -5.54 11.23 4.49
N ALA A 147 -4.42 11.32 5.21
CA ALA A 147 -3.89 12.59 5.68
C ALA A 147 -3.49 13.52 4.52
N MET A 148 -2.84 12.96 3.49
CA MET A 148 -2.45 13.69 2.28
C MET A 148 -3.66 14.15 1.46
N VAL A 149 -4.66 13.29 1.23
CA VAL A 149 -5.91 13.63 0.53
C VAL A 149 -6.62 14.77 1.26
N LYS A 150 -6.76 14.70 2.59
CA LYS A 150 -7.35 15.76 3.40
C LYS A 150 -6.62 17.10 3.27
N GLN A 151 -5.34 17.07 2.96
CA GLN A 151 -4.51 18.25 2.75
C GLN A 151 -4.40 18.64 1.26
N GLY A 152 -5.26 18.12 0.39
CA GLY A 152 -5.37 18.53 -1.00
C GLY A 152 -4.33 17.91 -1.94
N ALA A 153 -3.78 16.74 -1.62
CA ALA A 153 -2.81 16.07 -2.49
C ALA A 153 -3.36 15.76 -3.89
N VAL A 154 -4.66 15.53 -3.98
CA VAL A 154 -5.36 15.16 -5.23
C VAL A 154 -6.34 16.22 -5.71
N ASP A 155 -6.30 17.43 -5.16
CA ASP A 155 -7.15 18.52 -5.64
C ASP A 155 -6.80 18.88 -7.10
N ASN A 156 -7.80 18.84 -7.99
CA ASN A 156 -7.65 19.08 -9.44
C ASN A 156 -6.65 18.11 -10.12
N VAL A 157 -6.57 16.88 -9.64
CA VAL A 157 -5.80 15.79 -10.26
C VAL A 157 -6.75 14.95 -11.12
N ASP A 158 -6.33 14.65 -12.34
CA ASP A 158 -7.12 13.87 -13.30
C ASP A 158 -6.75 12.38 -13.33
N ASN A 159 -5.54 12.04 -12.88
CA ASN A 159 -5.06 10.67 -12.82
C ASN A 159 -3.96 10.52 -11.77
N VAL A 160 -3.84 9.34 -11.16
CA VAL A 160 -2.80 9.05 -10.18
C VAL A 160 -2.04 7.78 -10.54
N PHE A 161 -0.71 7.83 -10.41
CA PHE A 161 0.17 6.69 -10.61
C PHE A 161 1.11 6.51 -9.43
N GLY A 162 1.24 5.26 -8.97
CA GLY A 162 2.19 4.83 -7.97
C GLY A 162 2.81 3.49 -8.34
N MET A 163 3.86 3.11 -7.64
CA MET A 163 4.42 1.77 -7.73
C MET A 163 5.04 1.33 -6.43
N HIS A 164 5.13 0.03 -6.25
CA HIS A 164 5.86 -0.58 -5.14
C HIS A 164 6.98 -1.48 -5.67
N ILE A 165 8.16 -1.40 -5.09
CA ILE A 165 9.24 -2.36 -5.37
C ILE A 165 8.88 -3.72 -4.76
N TRP A 166 9.18 -4.84 -5.45
CA TRP A 166 8.69 -6.13 -5.01
C TRP A 166 9.79 -7.19 -5.03
N SER A 167 10.22 -7.63 -3.85
CA SER A 167 11.39 -8.50 -3.68
C SER A 167 11.21 -9.94 -4.20
N THR A 168 9.96 -10.42 -4.33
CA THR A 168 9.69 -11.75 -4.87
C THR A 168 9.54 -11.77 -6.38
N THR A 169 9.43 -10.61 -7.02
CA THR A 169 9.44 -10.45 -8.48
C THR A 169 10.87 -10.26 -8.96
N PRO A 170 11.31 -10.96 -10.04
CA PRO A 170 12.65 -10.81 -10.57
C PRO A 170 13.00 -9.36 -10.91
N SER A 171 14.23 -8.96 -10.56
CA SER A 171 14.75 -7.60 -10.82
C SER A 171 14.58 -7.21 -12.28
N GLY A 172 14.10 -5.98 -12.50
CA GLY A 172 13.84 -5.42 -13.83
C GLY A 172 12.53 -5.86 -14.49
N LYS A 173 11.73 -6.73 -13.87
CA LYS A 173 10.36 -7.02 -14.32
C LYS A 173 9.39 -6.01 -13.72
N VAL A 174 8.32 -5.71 -14.44
CA VAL A 174 7.27 -4.78 -13.99
C VAL A 174 5.91 -5.39 -14.25
N SER A 175 5.03 -5.30 -13.26
CA SER A 175 3.63 -5.72 -13.39
C SER A 175 2.69 -4.53 -13.15
N CYS A 176 1.69 -4.39 -14.03
CA CYS A 176 0.58 -3.43 -13.86
C CYS A 176 -0.69 -4.07 -14.40
N ASN A 177 -1.32 -4.92 -13.61
CA ASN A 177 -2.54 -5.61 -14.00
C ASN A 177 -3.73 -4.65 -14.05
N VAL A 178 -4.69 -4.91 -14.92
CA VAL A 178 -6.03 -4.28 -14.88
C VAL A 178 -6.83 -4.88 -13.72
N GLY A 179 -7.60 -4.06 -13.01
CA GLY A 179 -8.47 -4.52 -11.93
C GLY A 179 -7.78 -4.64 -10.57
N GLY A 180 -8.31 -5.47 -9.70
CA GLY A 180 -7.83 -5.59 -8.32
C GLY A 180 -6.39 -6.10 -8.22
N THR A 181 -5.53 -5.36 -7.52
CA THR A 181 -4.11 -5.70 -7.30
C THR A 181 -3.75 -5.90 -5.84
N PHE A 182 -4.29 -5.09 -4.93
CA PHE A 182 -4.18 -5.26 -3.48
C PHE A 182 -5.56 -5.37 -2.85
N ALA A 183 -5.66 -6.16 -1.78
CA ALA A 183 -6.92 -6.33 -1.06
C ALA A 183 -7.21 -5.12 -0.15
N SER A 184 -8.48 -4.93 0.20
CA SER A 184 -8.83 -4.16 1.39
C SER A 184 -8.28 -4.81 2.64
N ALA A 185 -8.02 -4.03 3.68
CA ALA A 185 -7.55 -4.53 4.97
C ALA A 185 -8.42 -4.00 6.09
N ASP A 186 -9.37 -4.83 6.56
CA ASP A 186 -10.31 -4.45 7.60
C ASP A 186 -10.04 -5.21 8.90
N LEU A 187 -10.36 -4.56 10.02
CA LEU A 187 -10.36 -5.15 11.35
C LEU A 187 -11.80 -5.49 11.75
N LEU A 188 -11.98 -6.69 12.27
CA LEU A 188 -13.23 -7.18 12.82
C LEU A 188 -13.07 -7.44 14.31
N VAL A 189 -13.90 -6.83 15.15
CA VAL A 189 -13.99 -7.15 16.58
C VAL A 189 -15.43 -7.58 16.90
N VAL A 190 -15.57 -8.80 17.43
CA VAL A 190 -16.88 -9.36 17.82
C VAL A 190 -16.87 -9.67 19.32
N LYS A 191 -17.82 -9.11 20.04
CA LYS A 191 -17.96 -9.29 21.49
C LYS A 191 -19.27 -9.98 21.81
N PHE A 192 -19.21 -11.20 22.30
CA PHE A 192 -20.36 -11.95 22.80
C PHE A 192 -20.47 -11.80 24.30
N LYS A 193 -21.70 -11.57 24.78
CA LYS A 193 -22.04 -11.55 26.19
C LYS A 193 -23.13 -12.57 26.48
N GLY A 194 -22.78 -13.54 27.30
CA GLY A 194 -23.67 -14.55 27.83
C GLY A 194 -24.02 -14.29 29.30
N ARG A 195 -24.07 -15.38 30.07
CA ARG A 195 -24.26 -15.35 31.52
C ARG A 195 -23.39 -16.42 32.17
N GLY A 196 -22.35 -15.99 32.88
CA GLY A 196 -21.42 -16.87 33.58
C GLY A 196 -22.05 -17.64 34.74
N GLY A 197 -21.31 -18.62 35.26
CA GLY A 197 -21.74 -19.41 36.40
C GLY A 197 -20.81 -20.58 36.72
N HIS A 198 -21.29 -21.48 37.57
CA HIS A 198 -20.51 -22.62 37.99
C HIS A 198 -20.37 -23.66 36.86
N GLY A 199 -19.14 -24.10 36.58
CA GLY A 199 -18.83 -25.00 35.47
C GLY A 199 -19.58 -26.33 35.45
N SER A 200 -20.15 -26.77 36.58
CA SER A 200 -20.99 -27.97 36.67
C SER A 200 -22.51 -27.73 36.53
N MET A 201 -22.93 -26.48 36.32
CA MET A 201 -24.35 -26.07 36.19
C MET A 201 -24.57 -25.29 34.88
N PRO A 202 -24.25 -25.86 33.70
CA PRO A 202 -24.36 -25.16 32.41
C PRO A 202 -25.80 -24.76 32.08
N GLU A 203 -26.80 -25.51 32.51
CA GLU A 203 -28.24 -25.25 32.29
C GLU A 203 -28.71 -23.92 32.91
N ALA A 204 -27.98 -23.40 33.90
CA ALA A 204 -28.28 -22.11 34.56
C ALA A 204 -27.57 -20.92 33.91
N THR A 205 -26.83 -21.15 32.83
CA THR A 205 -25.91 -20.17 32.21
C THR A 205 -26.17 -19.95 30.73
N VAL A 206 -25.44 -19.02 30.12
CA VAL A 206 -25.27 -18.87 28.67
C VAL A 206 -23.78 -18.78 28.41
N ASP A 207 -23.18 -19.84 27.89
CA ASP A 207 -21.74 -20.00 27.76
C ASP A 207 -21.19 -19.24 26.55
N ALA A 208 -20.51 -18.12 26.80
CA ALA A 208 -19.90 -17.31 25.73
C ALA A 208 -18.80 -18.07 24.97
N ALA A 209 -18.15 -19.07 25.56
CA ALA A 209 -17.15 -19.90 24.88
C ALA A 209 -17.80 -20.75 23.77
N VAL A 210 -18.96 -21.34 24.04
CA VAL A 210 -19.73 -22.12 23.07
C VAL A 210 -20.25 -21.22 21.95
N VAL A 211 -20.79 -20.04 22.31
CA VAL A 211 -21.29 -19.05 21.32
C VAL A 211 -20.17 -18.63 20.37
N ALA A 212 -19.02 -18.21 20.92
CA ALA A 212 -17.87 -17.77 20.13
C ALA A 212 -17.33 -18.88 19.21
N SER A 213 -17.20 -20.10 19.73
CA SER A 213 -16.75 -21.27 18.93
C SER A 213 -17.71 -21.57 17.79
N SER A 214 -19.03 -21.57 18.06
CA SER A 214 -20.05 -21.75 17.03
C SER A 214 -20.00 -20.66 15.97
N PHE A 215 -19.81 -19.39 16.36
CA PHE A 215 -19.65 -18.29 15.43
C PHE A 215 -18.43 -18.48 14.51
N VAL A 216 -17.25 -18.81 15.07
CA VAL A 216 -16.01 -19.02 14.26
C VAL A 216 -16.22 -20.12 13.23
N MET A 217 -16.86 -21.22 13.60
CA MET A 217 -17.14 -22.33 12.67
C MET A 217 -18.14 -21.92 11.59
N ASN A 218 -19.24 -21.24 11.95
CA ASN A 218 -20.26 -20.82 11.00
C ASN A 218 -19.75 -19.70 10.08
N LEU A 219 -18.88 -18.83 10.57
CA LEU A 219 -18.27 -17.72 9.82
C LEU A 219 -17.59 -18.21 8.53
N GLN A 220 -17.01 -19.41 8.54
CA GLN A 220 -16.36 -20.02 7.36
C GLN A 220 -17.31 -20.18 6.18
N SER A 221 -18.62 -20.29 6.43
CA SER A 221 -19.64 -20.43 5.38
C SER A 221 -19.79 -19.16 4.54
N ILE A 222 -19.43 -18.00 5.04
CA ILE A 222 -19.48 -16.74 4.28
C ILE A 222 -18.57 -16.84 3.04
N VAL A 223 -17.33 -17.27 3.23
CA VAL A 223 -16.38 -17.43 2.12
C VAL A 223 -16.71 -18.67 1.29
N SER A 224 -17.01 -19.81 1.94
CA SER A 224 -17.17 -21.08 1.23
C SER A 224 -18.53 -21.30 0.57
N ARG A 225 -19.60 -20.55 0.94
CA ARG A 225 -20.98 -20.76 0.47
C ARG A 225 -21.68 -19.50 -0.01
N GLU A 226 -21.26 -18.31 0.40
CA GLU A 226 -21.94 -17.05 0.05
C GLU A 226 -21.08 -16.13 -0.81
N THR A 227 -19.79 -16.45 -0.99
CA THR A 227 -18.88 -15.73 -1.88
C THR A 227 -18.73 -16.52 -3.18
N SER A 228 -18.80 -15.84 -4.32
CA SER A 228 -18.56 -16.46 -5.63
C SER A 228 -17.17 -17.10 -5.67
N SER A 229 -17.04 -18.23 -6.32
CA SER A 229 -15.72 -18.88 -6.54
C SER A 229 -14.78 -18.06 -7.43
N LEU A 230 -15.29 -17.02 -8.09
CA LEU A 230 -14.50 -16.08 -8.90
C LEU A 230 -14.04 -14.87 -8.08
N ASP A 231 -14.65 -14.65 -6.90
CA ASP A 231 -14.31 -13.55 -6.01
C ASP A 231 -13.32 -14.05 -4.95
N SER A 232 -12.22 -13.34 -4.76
CA SER A 232 -11.25 -13.66 -3.72
C SER A 232 -11.55 -12.88 -2.45
N ALA A 233 -11.74 -13.60 -1.34
CA ALA A 233 -11.96 -12.99 -0.03
C ALA A 233 -11.34 -13.82 1.09
N VAL A 234 -10.90 -13.15 2.15
CA VAL A 234 -10.41 -13.77 3.39
C VAL A 234 -11.19 -13.22 4.57
N VAL A 235 -11.68 -14.12 5.43
CA VAL A 235 -12.27 -13.80 6.73
C VAL A 235 -11.61 -14.69 7.76
N SER A 236 -10.80 -14.11 8.65
CA SER A 236 -10.04 -14.88 9.65
C SER A 236 -10.20 -14.28 11.03
N ILE A 237 -10.41 -15.13 12.02
CA ILE A 237 -10.31 -14.77 13.44
C ILE A 237 -8.90 -15.16 13.91
N GLY A 238 -8.09 -14.16 14.24
CA GLY A 238 -6.70 -14.36 14.67
C GLY A 238 -6.52 -14.44 16.18
N LYS A 239 -7.49 -13.92 16.97
CA LYS A 239 -7.42 -13.93 18.43
C LYS A 239 -8.80 -14.19 19.01
N MET A 240 -8.83 -14.99 20.08
CA MET A 240 -10.00 -15.22 20.93
C MET A 240 -9.59 -15.04 22.39
N ASP A 241 -10.32 -14.18 23.11
CA ASP A 241 -10.16 -13.96 24.54
C ASP A 241 -11.46 -14.35 25.24
N VAL A 242 -11.47 -15.47 25.98
CA VAL A 242 -12.69 -16.12 26.45
C VAL A 242 -12.54 -16.69 27.85
N GLY A 243 -13.43 -16.27 28.75
CA GLY A 243 -13.49 -16.80 30.09
C GLY A 243 -12.30 -16.38 30.98
N THR A 244 -12.28 -16.89 32.22
CA THR A 244 -11.27 -16.47 33.20
C THR A 244 -10.66 -17.67 34.00
N ARG A 245 -11.39 -18.78 34.11
CA ARG A 245 -10.96 -19.93 34.94
C ARG A 245 -11.62 -21.23 34.45
N PHE A 246 -10.93 -22.37 34.57
CA PHE A 246 -11.33 -23.67 34.07
C PHE A 246 -12.70 -24.20 34.59
N ASN A 247 -13.16 -23.75 35.76
CA ASN A 247 -14.39 -24.20 36.42
C ASN A 247 -15.47 -23.11 36.52
N VAL A 248 -15.35 -22.04 35.71
CA VAL A 248 -16.29 -20.93 35.61
C VAL A 248 -16.75 -20.83 34.14
N ILE A 249 -18.05 -20.93 33.89
CA ILE A 249 -18.62 -20.72 32.58
C ILE A 249 -18.34 -19.29 32.12
N ALA A 250 -17.83 -19.13 30.90
CA ALA A 250 -17.47 -17.82 30.35
C ALA A 250 -18.71 -16.94 30.16
N GLU A 251 -18.68 -15.75 30.74
CA GLU A 251 -19.72 -14.72 30.51
C GLU A 251 -19.42 -13.91 29.25
N ASN A 252 -18.13 -13.65 28.95
CA ASN A 252 -17.70 -12.81 27.86
C ASN A 252 -16.74 -13.54 26.94
N ALA A 253 -16.83 -13.23 25.65
CA ALA A 253 -15.90 -13.65 24.63
C ALA A 253 -15.64 -12.47 23.68
N THR A 254 -14.37 -12.14 23.44
CA THR A 254 -13.94 -11.15 22.47
C THR A 254 -13.10 -11.84 21.39
N LEU A 255 -13.44 -11.58 20.13
CA LEU A 255 -12.78 -12.13 18.96
C LEU A 255 -12.26 -10.99 18.10
N ASP A 256 -10.95 -11.03 17.79
CA ASP A 256 -10.33 -10.10 16.86
C ASP A 256 -10.01 -10.82 15.55
N GLY A 257 -10.40 -10.24 14.42
CA GLY A 257 -10.27 -10.83 13.11
C GLY A 257 -9.89 -9.84 12.04
N THR A 258 -9.64 -10.36 10.86
CA THR A 258 -9.34 -9.54 9.69
C THR A 258 -10.16 -9.99 8.48
N VAL A 259 -10.52 -9.01 7.63
CA VAL A 259 -11.22 -9.24 6.36
C VAL A 259 -10.39 -8.66 5.23
N ARG A 260 -10.32 -9.39 4.10
CA ARG A 260 -9.64 -8.98 2.86
C ARG A 260 -10.57 -9.21 1.68
N CYS A 261 -10.73 -8.20 0.82
CA CYS A 261 -11.51 -8.28 -0.41
C CYS A 261 -10.82 -7.49 -1.52
N PHE A 262 -11.01 -7.90 -2.77
CA PHE A 262 -10.42 -7.23 -3.93
C PHE A 262 -11.40 -6.31 -4.67
N ASP A 263 -12.64 -6.21 -4.19
CA ASP A 263 -13.65 -5.31 -4.69
C ASP A 263 -14.59 -4.81 -3.57
N ILE A 264 -15.24 -3.69 -3.80
CA ILE A 264 -16.08 -3.01 -2.82
C ILE A 264 -17.41 -3.73 -2.58
N GLU A 265 -17.98 -4.35 -3.62
CA GLU A 265 -19.26 -5.04 -3.51
C GLU A 265 -19.13 -6.28 -2.61
N THR A 266 -18.12 -7.12 -2.87
CA THR A 266 -17.80 -8.29 -2.04
C THR A 266 -17.51 -7.87 -0.59
N ARG A 267 -16.72 -6.81 -0.37
CA ARG A 267 -16.44 -6.26 0.97
C ARG A 267 -17.72 -5.92 1.73
N THR A 268 -18.64 -5.21 1.09
CA THR A 268 -19.93 -4.80 1.68
C THR A 268 -20.82 -6.02 1.99
N ARG A 269 -20.89 -6.98 1.08
CA ARG A 269 -21.65 -8.24 1.30
C ARG A 269 -21.09 -9.04 2.47
N ILE A 270 -19.76 -9.15 2.59
CA ILE A 270 -19.10 -9.89 3.67
C ILE A 270 -19.36 -9.22 5.02
N GLU A 271 -19.26 -7.90 5.13
CA GLU A 271 -19.60 -7.19 6.38
C GLU A 271 -21.06 -7.48 6.79
N ALA A 272 -21.99 -7.33 5.87
CA ALA A 272 -23.41 -7.62 6.16
C ALA A 272 -23.62 -9.07 6.59
N ALA A 273 -22.93 -10.03 5.95
CA ALA A 273 -22.98 -11.43 6.34
C ALA A 273 -22.40 -11.67 7.73
N ILE A 274 -21.24 -11.09 8.06
CA ILE A 274 -20.61 -11.20 9.39
C ILE A 274 -21.59 -10.74 10.48
N ARG A 275 -22.20 -9.56 10.31
CA ARG A 275 -23.19 -9.02 11.27
C ARG A 275 -24.40 -9.96 11.42
N ARG A 276 -24.90 -10.51 10.32
CA ARG A 276 -25.98 -11.48 10.33
C ARG A 276 -25.60 -12.75 11.07
N TYR A 277 -24.45 -13.36 10.76
CA TYR A 277 -23.98 -14.59 11.43
C TYR A 277 -23.78 -14.36 12.93
N ALA A 278 -23.16 -13.24 13.32
CA ALA A 278 -22.96 -12.89 14.74
C ALA A 278 -24.29 -12.76 15.47
N THR A 279 -25.25 -12.01 14.91
CA THR A 279 -26.58 -11.78 15.51
C THR A 279 -27.35 -13.09 15.69
N HIS A 280 -27.42 -13.91 14.64
CA HIS A 280 -28.17 -15.16 14.70
C HIS A 280 -27.49 -16.22 15.57
N THR A 281 -26.16 -16.27 15.61
CA THR A 281 -25.43 -17.16 16.53
C THR A 281 -25.69 -16.75 17.98
N ALA A 282 -25.62 -15.48 18.32
CA ALA A 282 -25.95 -14.99 19.65
C ALA A 282 -27.38 -15.37 20.06
N ALA A 283 -28.34 -15.13 19.18
CA ALA A 283 -29.76 -15.43 19.40
C ALA A 283 -30.02 -16.94 19.61
N MET A 284 -29.33 -17.81 18.86
CA MET A 284 -29.43 -19.27 18.99
C MET A 284 -29.16 -19.76 20.42
N TYR A 285 -28.22 -19.12 21.13
CA TYR A 285 -27.78 -19.49 22.47
C TYR A 285 -28.37 -18.59 23.57
N GLY A 286 -29.16 -17.55 23.21
CA GLY A 286 -29.70 -16.59 24.18
C GLY A 286 -28.64 -15.58 24.69
N ALA A 287 -27.57 -15.36 23.95
CA ALA A 287 -26.53 -14.37 24.19
C ALA A 287 -26.87 -13.03 23.49
N THR A 288 -26.09 -12.00 23.80
CA THR A 288 -26.06 -10.74 23.03
C THR A 288 -24.71 -10.59 22.32
N VAL A 289 -24.67 -9.72 21.30
CA VAL A 289 -23.44 -9.49 20.52
C VAL A 289 -23.30 -8.03 20.13
N GLU A 290 -22.06 -7.54 20.15
CA GLU A 290 -21.62 -6.29 19.52
C GLU A 290 -20.62 -6.63 18.39
N VAL A 291 -20.73 -5.96 17.25
CA VAL A 291 -19.83 -6.14 16.11
C VAL A 291 -19.27 -4.79 15.70
N ASP A 292 -17.99 -4.59 15.93
CA ASP A 292 -17.23 -3.45 15.46
C ASP A 292 -16.48 -3.87 14.18
N TYR A 293 -16.93 -3.39 13.03
CA TYR A 293 -16.24 -3.54 11.76
C TYR A 293 -15.55 -2.24 11.43
N ILE A 294 -14.23 -2.26 11.41
CA ILE A 294 -13.39 -1.08 11.24
C ILE A 294 -12.76 -1.14 9.86
N TYR A 295 -13.22 -0.25 8.98
CA TYR A 295 -12.68 -0.11 7.64
C TYR A 295 -11.25 0.43 7.67
N GLY A 296 -10.30 -0.34 7.14
CA GLY A 296 -8.92 0.07 6.92
C GLY A 296 -8.70 0.59 5.50
N THR A 297 -7.78 -0.03 4.73
CA THR A 297 -7.53 0.36 3.34
C THR A 297 -8.67 -0.09 2.42
N LEU A 298 -8.91 0.67 1.36
CA LEU A 298 -9.71 0.22 0.23
C LEU A 298 -8.91 -0.82 -0.60
N PRO A 299 -9.55 -1.64 -1.43
CA PRO A 299 -8.80 -2.42 -2.41
C PRO A 299 -8.17 -1.48 -3.43
N VAL A 300 -6.94 -1.79 -3.88
CA VAL A 300 -6.34 -1.11 -5.03
C VAL A 300 -6.87 -1.74 -6.29
N ILE A 301 -7.65 -0.98 -7.06
CA ILE A 301 -8.29 -1.43 -8.30
C ILE A 301 -7.76 -0.56 -9.43
N ASN A 302 -6.81 -1.09 -10.20
CA ASN A 302 -6.25 -0.38 -11.34
C ASN A 302 -7.32 -0.13 -12.40
N GLU A 303 -7.53 1.15 -12.73
CA GLU A 303 -8.42 1.53 -13.80
C GLU A 303 -7.85 1.07 -15.14
N GLU A 304 -8.71 0.55 -16.01
CA GLU A 304 -8.32 -0.15 -17.24
C GLU A 304 -7.42 0.70 -18.16
N ARG A 305 -7.80 1.94 -18.46
CA ARG A 305 -7.03 2.80 -19.37
C ARG A 305 -5.68 3.19 -18.78
N SER A 306 -5.66 3.46 -17.48
CA SER A 306 -4.45 3.80 -16.74
C SER A 306 -3.47 2.62 -16.72
N ALA A 307 -3.96 1.41 -16.46
CA ALA A 307 -3.15 0.20 -16.47
C ALA A 307 -2.63 -0.13 -17.88
N LEU A 308 -3.47 -0.04 -18.90
CA LEU A 308 -3.07 -0.26 -20.30
C LEU A 308 -2.03 0.78 -20.75
N LEU A 309 -2.16 2.05 -20.32
CA LEU A 309 -1.15 3.07 -20.55
C LEU A 309 0.18 2.69 -19.90
N ALA A 310 0.17 2.27 -18.64
CA ALA A 310 1.37 1.81 -17.94
C ALA A 310 2.02 0.62 -18.67
N GLN A 311 1.24 -0.38 -19.08
CA GLN A 311 1.71 -1.54 -19.85
C GLN A 311 2.36 -1.12 -21.19
N SER A 312 1.73 -0.19 -21.91
CA SER A 312 2.30 0.35 -23.15
C SER A 312 3.62 1.10 -22.90
N VAL A 313 3.69 1.89 -21.82
CA VAL A 313 4.94 2.57 -21.44
C VAL A 313 6.02 1.57 -21.10
N ILE A 314 5.70 0.51 -20.34
CA ILE A 314 6.66 -0.54 -19.95
C ILE A 314 7.22 -1.21 -21.23
N THR A 315 6.37 -1.64 -22.14
CA THR A 315 6.79 -2.34 -23.35
C THR A 315 7.56 -1.44 -24.32
N ASP A 316 7.11 -0.19 -24.47
CA ASP A 316 7.75 0.80 -25.36
C ASP A 316 9.15 1.23 -24.84
N ALA A 317 9.32 1.34 -23.51
CA ALA A 317 10.56 1.85 -22.92
C ALA A 317 11.58 0.75 -22.64
N PHE A 318 11.13 -0.44 -22.24
CA PHE A 318 11.99 -1.48 -21.69
C PHE A 318 11.93 -2.82 -22.45
N GLY A 319 11.00 -2.99 -23.39
CA GLY A 319 10.76 -4.23 -24.13
C GLY A 319 9.61 -5.07 -23.54
N GLU A 320 9.01 -5.91 -24.40
CA GLU A 320 7.87 -6.76 -24.02
C GLU A 320 8.24 -7.75 -22.88
N GLU A 321 9.49 -8.20 -22.86
CA GLU A 321 9.99 -9.13 -21.84
C GLU A 321 10.01 -8.52 -20.43
N THR A 322 9.98 -7.20 -20.28
CA THR A 322 9.94 -6.51 -18.99
C THR A 322 8.54 -6.61 -18.36
N LEU A 323 7.50 -6.58 -19.18
CA LEU A 323 6.11 -6.68 -18.70
C LEU A 323 5.82 -8.11 -18.23
N MET A 324 5.26 -8.21 -17.04
CA MET A 324 4.72 -9.46 -16.52
C MET A 324 3.37 -9.22 -15.82
N PHE A 325 2.68 -10.30 -15.49
CA PHE A 325 1.40 -10.24 -14.79
C PHE A 325 1.50 -11.03 -13.49
N GLU A 326 1.45 -10.32 -12.38
CA GLU A 326 1.46 -10.89 -11.05
C GLU A 326 0.05 -11.24 -10.58
N LYS A 327 -0.04 -12.23 -9.68
CA LYS A 327 -1.31 -12.47 -9.00
C LYS A 327 -1.58 -11.33 -8.02
N PRO A 328 -2.86 -10.94 -7.82
CA PRO A 328 -3.22 -9.99 -6.78
C PRO A 328 -2.70 -10.43 -5.41
N THR A 329 -2.22 -9.48 -4.62
CA THR A 329 -1.73 -9.72 -3.25
C THR A 329 -2.80 -9.44 -2.20
N PRO A 330 -2.95 -10.27 -1.16
CA PRO A 330 -3.86 -9.99 -0.06
C PRO A 330 -3.34 -8.91 0.92
N GLY A 331 -2.19 -8.30 0.66
CA GLY A 331 -1.69 -7.13 1.38
C GLY A 331 -2.62 -5.93 1.22
N GLY A 332 -2.61 -5.03 2.21
CA GLY A 332 -3.25 -3.72 2.10
C GLY A 332 -2.27 -2.69 1.55
N GLU A 333 -2.77 -1.67 0.86
CA GLU A 333 -1.99 -0.54 0.34
C GLU A 333 -2.86 0.72 0.39
N ASP A 334 -2.40 1.76 1.08
CA ASP A 334 -3.22 2.96 1.31
C ASP A 334 -3.25 3.91 0.10
N PHE A 335 -2.45 3.65 -0.94
CA PHE A 335 -2.58 4.29 -2.25
C PHE A 335 -4.02 4.25 -2.79
N SER A 336 -4.78 3.23 -2.39
CA SER A 336 -6.20 3.07 -2.72
C SER A 336 -7.05 4.30 -2.41
N PHE A 337 -6.70 5.11 -1.40
CA PHE A 337 -7.45 6.33 -1.06
C PHE A 337 -7.28 7.45 -2.09
N TYR A 338 -6.17 7.50 -2.82
CA TYR A 338 -6.03 8.44 -3.93
C TYR A 338 -6.92 8.06 -5.12
N MET A 339 -7.22 6.75 -5.25
CA MET A 339 -8.02 6.20 -6.34
C MET A 339 -9.52 6.15 -6.03
N GLU A 340 -9.96 6.56 -4.84
CA GLU A 340 -11.38 6.51 -4.46
C GLU A 340 -12.29 7.26 -5.45
N ASN A 341 -11.83 8.40 -5.95
CA ASN A 341 -12.58 9.25 -6.88
C ASN A 341 -11.79 9.68 -8.12
N ILE A 342 -10.57 9.18 -8.29
CA ILE A 342 -9.68 9.56 -9.37
C ILE A 342 -9.18 8.29 -10.06
N PRO A 343 -9.27 8.19 -11.40
CA PRO A 343 -8.72 7.05 -12.11
C PRO A 343 -7.20 6.99 -11.95
N GLY A 344 -6.67 5.80 -11.90
CA GLY A 344 -5.23 5.60 -11.76
C GLY A 344 -4.82 4.14 -11.77
N CYS A 345 -3.55 3.90 -11.57
CA CYS A 345 -3.04 2.55 -11.41
C CYS A 345 -1.79 2.49 -10.52
N PHE A 346 -1.55 1.32 -10.00
CA PHE A 346 -0.44 0.98 -9.14
C PHE A 346 0.32 -0.21 -9.74
N ALA A 347 1.63 -0.03 -9.95
CA ALA A 347 2.48 -1.05 -10.54
C ALA A 347 3.34 -1.75 -9.48
N LEU A 348 3.84 -2.94 -9.79
CA LEU A 348 4.86 -3.63 -9.01
C LEU A 348 6.15 -3.69 -9.81
N LEU A 349 7.26 -3.24 -9.22
CA LEU A 349 8.60 -3.27 -9.80
C LEU A 349 9.43 -4.35 -9.12
N GLY A 350 9.85 -5.35 -9.85
CA GLY A 350 10.69 -6.43 -9.36
C GLY A 350 12.08 -5.96 -8.93
N SER A 351 12.51 -6.42 -7.75
CA SER A 351 13.84 -6.17 -7.20
C SER A 351 14.53 -7.42 -6.66
N GLY A 352 13.91 -8.59 -6.86
CA GLY A 352 14.46 -9.87 -6.42
C GLY A 352 15.60 -10.34 -7.31
N ASN A 353 16.78 -10.48 -6.73
CA ASN A 353 17.97 -11.00 -7.42
C ASN A 353 18.73 -11.96 -6.49
N PRO A 354 18.72 -13.30 -6.79
CA PRO A 354 19.40 -14.29 -5.96
C PRO A 354 20.90 -14.06 -5.85
N GLU A 355 21.54 -13.51 -6.90
CA GLU A 355 22.98 -13.29 -6.93
C GLU A 355 23.41 -12.13 -6.01
N LYS A 356 22.47 -11.23 -5.69
CA LYS A 356 22.66 -10.08 -4.80
C LYS A 356 22.00 -10.25 -3.44
N ASP A 357 21.44 -11.43 -3.14
CA ASP A 357 20.70 -11.73 -1.91
C ASP A 357 19.56 -10.74 -1.60
N THR A 358 18.79 -10.35 -2.64
CA THR A 358 17.69 -9.38 -2.51
C THR A 358 16.30 -10.01 -2.67
N GLN A 359 16.13 -11.28 -2.27
CA GLN A 359 14.84 -12.00 -2.34
C GLN A 359 14.16 -12.18 -0.98
N TRP A 360 14.68 -11.55 0.06
CA TRP A 360 14.05 -11.58 1.38
C TRP A 360 12.67 -10.92 1.32
N ALA A 361 11.73 -11.52 2.05
CA ALA A 361 10.37 -10.97 2.12
C ALA A 361 10.38 -9.53 2.68
N HIS A 362 9.41 -8.73 2.24
CA HIS A 362 9.12 -7.45 2.87
C HIS A 362 8.93 -7.62 4.38
N HIS A 363 9.30 -6.61 5.15
CA HIS A 363 9.27 -6.57 6.63
C HIS A 363 10.26 -7.53 7.31
N HIS A 364 11.12 -8.21 6.58
CA HIS A 364 12.17 -9.05 7.16
C HIS A 364 13.44 -8.23 7.44
N GLY A 365 14.14 -8.51 8.55
CA GLY A 365 15.37 -7.78 8.91
C GLY A 365 16.54 -7.90 7.93
N CYS A 366 16.50 -8.88 7.01
CA CYS A 366 17.47 -9.01 5.90
C CYS A 366 16.94 -8.45 4.57
N PHE A 367 15.77 -7.79 4.56
CA PHE A 367 15.24 -7.20 3.33
C PHE A 367 16.25 -6.25 2.70
N ASN A 368 16.42 -6.35 1.40
CA ASN A 368 17.17 -5.42 0.56
C ASN A 368 16.64 -5.51 -0.87
N ILE A 369 17.09 -4.64 -1.73
CA ILE A 369 16.67 -4.55 -3.11
C ILE A 369 17.86 -4.64 -4.07
N ASP A 370 17.62 -5.11 -5.28
CA ASP A 370 18.55 -4.89 -6.38
C ASP A 370 18.41 -3.44 -6.87
N GLU A 371 19.40 -2.60 -6.54
CA GLU A 371 19.39 -1.17 -6.89
C GLU A 371 19.40 -0.93 -8.41
N ASP A 372 19.78 -1.91 -9.23
CA ASP A 372 19.72 -1.77 -10.70
C ASP A 372 18.27 -1.61 -11.20
N ALA A 373 17.28 -2.13 -10.47
CA ALA A 373 15.87 -1.95 -10.80
C ALA A 373 15.39 -0.49 -10.65
N MET A 374 16.05 0.31 -9.83
CA MET A 374 15.61 1.67 -9.53
C MET A 374 15.57 2.58 -10.77
N ALA A 375 16.49 2.39 -11.72
CA ALA A 375 16.49 3.18 -12.96
C ALA A 375 15.21 2.94 -13.78
N THR A 376 14.75 1.68 -13.86
CA THR A 376 13.48 1.32 -14.50
C THR A 376 12.30 1.98 -13.80
N GLY A 377 12.25 1.96 -12.47
CA GLY A 377 11.17 2.59 -11.70
C GLY A 377 11.13 4.11 -11.87
N ALA A 378 12.28 4.79 -11.80
CA ALA A 378 12.36 6.23 -12.01
C ALA A 378 11.94 6.63 -13.44
N GLU A 379 12.38 5.86 -14.45
CA GLU A 379 11.99 6.09 -15.84
C GLU A 379 10.48 5.83 -16.04
N LEU A 380 9.93 4.78 -15.46
CA LEU A 380 8.51 4.47 -15.55
C LEU A 380 7.62 5.59 -14.98
N TYR A 381 7.96 6.16 -13.81
CA TYR A 381 7.26 7.34 -13.28
C TYR A 381 7.24 8.49 -14.31
N ALA A 382 8.40 8.83 -14.84
CA ALA A 382 8.51 9.98 -15.74
C ALA A 382 7.85 9.73 -17.11
N GLN A 383 8.03 8.53 -17.68
CA GLN A 383 7.43 8.17 -18.99
C GLN A 383 5.90 8.00 -18.88
N TYR A 384 5.39 7.50 -17.76
CA TYR A 384 3.95 7.43 -17.51
C TYR A 384 3.34 8.84 -17.52
N ALA A 385 3.90 9.76 -16.72
CA ALA A 385 3.44 11.14 -16.67
C ALA A 385 3.52 11.82 -18.04
N TRP A 386 4.63 11.67 -18.75
CA TRP A 386 4.79 12.17 -20.11
C TRP A 386 3.71 11.62 -21.04
N SER A 387 3.53 10.30 -21.07
CA SER A 387 2.59 9.64 -21.98
C SER A 387 1.14 10.01 -21.66
N TYR A 388 0.78 10.12 -20.36
CA TYR A 388 -0.54 10.56 -19.94
C TYR A 388 -0.86 12.00 -20.43
N LEU A 389 0.09 12.93 -20.24
CA LEU A 389 -0.09 14.33 -20.58
C LEU A 389 -0.05 14.62 -22.09
N GLN A 390 0.43 13.68 -22.92
CA GLN A 390 0.41 13.83 -24.40
C GLN A 390 -0.88 13.30 -25.04
N GLN A 391 -1.78 12.68 -24.27
CA GLN A 391 -3.03 12.15 -24.81
C GLN A 391 -4.12 13.23 -24.81
N ASP A 392 -4.63 13.59 -26.01
CA ASP A 392 -5.70 14.58 -26.17
C ASP A 392 -7.04 14.16 -25.54
N LYS A 393 -7.27 12.84 -25.35
CA LYS A 393 -8.48 12.25 -24.74
C LYS A 393 -8.10 11.01 -23.91
N PHE A 394 -8.14 11.15 -22.63
CA PHE A 394 -8.08 10.03 -21.67
C PHE A 394 -9.50 9.72 -21.21
#